data_63d1d5a78b85409344a19dc9247807ad
#
_entry.id   63d1d5a78b85409344a19dc9247807ad
#
_cell.length_a   1.000
_cell.length_b   1.000
_cell.length_c   1.000
_cell.angle_alpha   90.00
_cell.angle_beta   90.00
_cell.angle_gamma   90.00
#
_symmetry.space_group_name_H-M   'P 1'
#
loop_
_entity.id
_entity.type
_entity.pdbx_description
1 polymer ?
#
loop_
_entity_poly.entity_id
_entity_poly.type
_entity_poly.pdbx_seq_one_letter_code
_entity_poly.pdbx_strand_id
1 'polypeptide(L)'
;MVFLKILFIEFIILLPVIIVLKIWTHFATLYTEKKNELRIQKLLSYLPIKTVPELLKILEAEDQKPKEYYLKTYYISTKLHFNDRCLIQEEDKWIVCYADSHSFTDEHYFQTEQEACEFFFHYYFSL
;
A
#
# COMPACT_ATOMS: atom_id res chain seq x y z
N MET A 1 -26.68 18.81 -48.19
CA MET A 1 -26.33 17.36 -48.19
C MET A 1 -24.84 17.09 -48.09
N VAL A 2 -23.99 18.02 -48.40
CA VAL A 2 -22.54 17.92 -48.15
C VAL A 2 -22.23 17.79 -46.65
N PHE A 3 -23.01 18.46 -45.81
CA PHE A 3 -22.88 18.43 -44.34
C PHE A 3 -23.08 17.03 -43.75
N LEU A 4 -24.10 16.30 -44.23
CA LEU A 4 -24.35 14.93 -43.78
C LEU A 4 -23.26 13.94 -44.20
N LYS A 5 -22.66 14.14 -45.37
CA LYS A 5 -21.52 13.32 -45.83
C LYS A 5 -20.29 13.55 -44.95
N ILE A 6 -20.01 14.78 -44.57
CA ILE A 6 -18.88 15.12 -43.70
C ILE A 6 -19.09 14.49 -42.33
N LEU A 7 -20.26 14.59 -41.70
CA LEU A 7 -20.60 13.94 -40.43
C LEU A 7 -20.45 12.41 -40.48
N PHE A 8 -20.86 11.81 -41.58
CA PHE A 8 -20.75 10.36 -41.77
C PHE A 8 -19.28 9.90 -41.90
N ILE A 9 -18.45 10.66 -42.61
CA ILE A 9 -17.02 10.39 -42.72
C ILE A 9 -16.32 10.54 -41.36
N GLU A 10 -16.61 11.57 -40.61
CA GLU A 10 -16.08 11.76 -39.25
C GLU A 10 -16.48 10.60 -38.32
N PHE A 11 -17.71 10.13 -38.40
CA PHE A 11 -18.18 8.98 -37.62
C PHE A 11 -17.43 7.71 -38.02
N ILE A 12 -17.18 7.44 -39.29
CA ILE A 12 -16.41 6.28 -39.77
C ILE A 12 -14.97 6.32 -39.30
N ILE A 13 -14.34 7.51 -39.22
CA ILE A 13 -12.97 7.67 -38.75
C ILE A 13 -12.88 7.53 -37.22
N LEU A 14 -13.83 8.08 -36.47
CA LEU A 14 -13.83 8.09 -35.03
C LEU A 14 -14.15 6.71 -34.41
N LEU A 15 -15.00 5.93 -35.04
CA LEU A 15 -15.43 4.64 -34.53
C LEU A 15 -14.29 3.64 -34.34
N PRO A 16 -13.38 3.43 -35.31
CA PRO A 16 -12.20 2.57 -35.11
C PRO A 16 -11.28 3.06 -34.01
N VAL A 17 -11.09 4.37 -33.89
CA VAL A 17 -10.24 4.97 -32.83
C VAL A 17 -10.83 4.68 -31.45
N ILE A 18 -12.15 4.82 -31.28
CA ILE A 18 -12.83 4.51 -30.03
C ILE A 18 -12.68 3.02 -29.67
N ILE A 19 -12.82 2.13 -30.64
CA ILE A 19 -12.66 0.68 -30.43
C ILE A 19 -11.22 0.35 -30.01
N VAL A 20 -10.23 0.92 -30.67
CA VAL A 20 -8.80 0.73 -30.32
C VAL A 20 -8.51 1.23 -28.92
N LEU A 21 -9.03 2.39 -28.52
CA LEU A 21 -8.87 2.94 -27.17
C LEU A 21 -9.52 2.05 -26.11
N LYS A 22 -10.69 1.50 -26.38
CA LYS A 22 -11.36 0.56 -25.46
C LYS A 22 -10.57 -0.73 -25.29
N ILE A 23 -10.03 -1.28 -26.36
CA ILE A 23 -9.18 -2.48 -26.31
C ILE A 23 -7.90 -2.17 -25.51
N TRP A 24 -7.26 -1.03 -25.77
CA TRP A 24 -6.07 -0.61 -25.05
C TRP A 24 -6.30 -0.46 -23.56
N THR A 25 -7.38 0.21 -23.16
CA THR A 25 -7.73 0.38 -21.74
C THR A 25 -8.05 -0.95 -21.06
N HIS A 26 -8.70 -1.86 -21.76
CA HIS A 26 -8.99 -3.20 -21.25
C HIS A 26 -7.70 -3.98 -20.97
N PHE A 27 -6.77 -4.02 -21.93
CA PHE A 27 -5.47 -4.67 -21.73
C PHE A 27 -4.63 -4.00 -20.66
N ALA A 28 -4.63 -2.67 -20.57
CA ALA A 28 -3.95 -1.93 -19.52
C ALA A 28 -4.49 -2.27 -18.13
N THR A 29 -5.80 -2.39 -17.99
CA THR A 29 -6.46 -2.80 -16.75
C THR A 29 -6.08 -4.22 -16.35
N LEU A 30 -6.13 -5.18 -17.27
CA LEU A 30 -5.73 -6.57 -17.02
C LEU A 30 -4.26 -6.68 -16.62
N TYR A 31 -3.39 -5.94 -17.28
CA TYR A 31 -1.96 -5.90 -16.95
C TYR A 31 -1.74 -5.35 -15.53
N THR A 32 -2.42 -4.28 -15.16
CA THR A 32 -2.33 -3.67 -13.84
C THR A 32 -2.83 -4.61 -12.75
N GLU A 33 -3.97 -5.27 -12.95
CA GLU A 33 -4.52 -6.25 -12.03
C GLU A 33 -3.55 -7.41 -11.80
N LYS A 34 -2.99 -7.98 -12.86
CA LYS A 34 -2.00 -9.06 -12.75
C LYS A 34 -0.74 -8.63 -12.01
N LYS A 35 -0.25 -7.42 -12.28
CA LYS A 35 0.90 -6.85 -11.59
C LYS A 35 0.62 -6.67 -10.11
N ASN A 36 -0.58 -6.20 -9.74
CA ASN A 36 -1.00 -6.04 -8.36
C ASN A 36 -1.11 -7.38 -7.64
N GLU A 37 -1.68 -8.40 -8.26
CA GLU A 37 -1.76 -9.76 -7.71
C GLU A 37 -0.37 -10.32 -7.40
N LEU A 38 0.57 -10.19 -8.32
CA LEU A 38 1.96 -10.65 -8.13
C LEU A 38 2.64 -9.90 -7.00
N ARG A 39 2.39 -8.60 -6.86
CA ARG A 39 2.90 -7.79 -5.75
C ARG A 39 2.35 -8.27 -4.41
N ILE A 40 1.04 -8.50 -4.33
CA ILE A 40 0.38 -9.00 -3.13
C ILE A 40 0.93 -10.37 -2.74
N GLN A 41 1.09 -11.29 -3.69
CA GLN A 41 1.68 -12.60 -3.45
C GLN A 41 3.11 -12.49 -2.94
N LYS A 42 3.92 -11.62 -3.51
CA LYS A 42 5.27 -11.34 -3.05
C LYS A 42 5.28 -10.84 -1.61
N LEU A 43 4.43 -9.88 -1.28
CA LEU A 43 4.32 -9.33 0.07
C LEU A 43 3.87 -10.41 1.06
N LEU A 44 2.87 -11.18 0.72
CA LEU A 44 2.39 -12.28 1.58
C LEU A 44 3.43 -13.37 1.80
N SER A 45 4.40 -13.53 0.90
CA SER A 45 5.48 -14.49 1.06
C SER A 45 6.45 -14.16 2.19
N TYR A 46 6.47 -12.91 2.67
CA TYR A 46 7.28 -12.52 3.82
C TYR A 46 6.76 -13.04 5.16
N LEU A 47 5.49 -13.43 5.22
CA LEU A 47 4.90 -13.97 6.44
C LEU A 47 5.42 -15.38 6.73
N PRO A 48 5.58 -15.79 7.99
CA PRO A 48 5.34 -15.00 9.22
C PRO A 48 6.45 -13.99 9.53
N ILE A 49 6.07 -12.90 10.21
CA ILE A 49 7.00 -11.87 10.69
C ILE A 49 6.99 -11.91 12.22
N LYS A 50 8.06 -12.42 12.81
CA LYS A 50 8.11 -12.70 14.24
C LYS A 50 8.66 -11.56 15.08
N THR A 51 9.55 -10.75 14.51
CA THR A 51 10.27 -9.71 15.24
C THR A 51 10.29 -8.38 14.50
N VAL A 52 10.50 -7.30 15.24
CA VAL A 52 10.66 -5.96 14.67
C VAL A 52 11.84 -5.86 13.71
N PRO A 53 13.04 -6.43 14.01
CA PRO A 53 14.14 -6.43 13.04
C PRO A 53 13.80 -7.10 11.71
N GLU A 54 13.03 -8.18 11.72
CA GLU A 54 12.54 -8.82 10.49
C GLU A 54 11.62 -7.89 9.71
N LEU A 55 10.70 -7.23 10.40
CA LEU A 55 9.80 -6.25 9.80
C LEU A 55 10.58 -5.09 9.16
N LEU A 56 11.59 -4.57 9.83
CA LEU A 56 12.44 -3.50 9.32
C LEU A 56 13.18 -3.91 8.05
N LYS A 57 13.70 -5.12 7.98
CA LYS A 57 14.35 -5.65 6.78
C LYS A 57 13.38 -5.73 5.59
N ILE A 58 12.14 -6.14 5.85
CA ILE A 58 11.11 -6.20 4.81
C ILE A 58 10.77 -4.80 4.31
N LEU A 59 10.59 -3.85 5.21
CA LEU A 59 10.32 -2.46 4.86
C LEU A 59 11.44 -1.84 4.02
N GLU A 60 12.68 -2.12 4.37
CA GLU A 60 13.85 -1.68 3.58
C GLU A 60 13.88 -2.35 2.20
N ALA A 61 13.60 -3.65 2.13
CA ALA A 61 13.59 -4.39 0.88
C ALA A 61 12.50 -3.89 -0.10
N GLU A 62 11.38 -3.43 0.43
CA GLU A 62 10.28 -2.86 -0.36
C GLU A 62 10.40 -1.34 -0.55
N ASP A 63 11.60 -0.79 -0.32
CA ASP A 63 11.95 0.63 -0.46
C ASP A 63 11.13 1.57 0.43
N GLN A 64 10.63 1.03 1.55
CA GLN A 64 9.85 1.75 2.54
C GLN A 64 10.68 1.91 3.81
N LYS A 65 11.70 2.75 3.75
CA LYS A 65 12.61 2.96 4.88
C LYS A 65 11.90 3.70 6.00
N PRO A 66 11.78 3.10 7.20
CA PRO A 66 11.37 3.83 8.37
C PRO A 66 12.40 4.91 8.68
N LYS A 67 11.95 6.13 8.93
CA LYS A 67 12.85 7.25 9.13
C LYS A 67 13.44 7.30 10.54
N GLU A 68 12.71 6.80 11.51
CA GLU A 68 13.15 6.75 12.91
C GLU A 68 12.61 5.52 13.63
N TYR A 69 13.43 4.97 14.51
CA TYR A 69 13.01 3.99 15.50
C TYR A 69 13.77 4.25 16.80
N TYR A 70 13.10 4.06 17.92
CA TYR A 70 13.67 4.29 19.24
C TYR A 70 13.84 2.97 19.98
N LEU A 71 15.04 2.74 20.51
CA LEU A 71 15.42 1.45 21.10
C LEU A 71 14.79 1.14 22.47
N LYS A 72 14.35 2.15 23.21
CA LYS A 72 13.74 1.94 24.53
C LYS A 72 12.25 1.62 24.48
N THR A 73 11.62 2.11 23.48
CA THR A 73 10.25 1.84 23.12
C THR A 73 10.33 1.62 21.64
N TYR A 74 10.15 0.40 21.16
CA TYR A 74 10.25 0.14 19.73
C TYR A 74 9.24 1.01 18.99
N TYR A 75 9.73 2.10 18.45
CA TYR A 75 8.91 3.05 17.72
C TYR A 75 9.35 3.01 16.26
N ILE A 76 8.48 2.51 15.43
CA ILE A 76 8.67 2.52 13.99
C ILE A 76 7.72 3.56 13.43
N SER A 77 8.29 4.58 12.79
CA SER A 77 7.52 5.58 12.08
C SER A 77 8.01 5.69 10.65
N THR A 78 7.08 5.82 9.74
CA THR A 78 7.38 5.96 8.31
C THR A 78 7.66 7.39 7.88
N LYS A 79 7.26 8.36 8.71
CA LYS A 79 7.55 9.78 8.51
C LYS A 79 7.83 10.45 9.85
N LEU A 80 8.58 11.52 9.83
CA LEU A 80 9.10 12.18 11.03
C LEU A 80 8.04 12.93 11.87
N HIS A 81 6.97 13.35 11.27
CA HIS A 81 5.99 14.21 11.94
C HIS A 81 4.62 13.99 11.33
N PHE A 82 3.61 13.77 12.12
CA PHE A 82 2.20 13.78 11.75
C PHE A 82 1.75 12.77 10.69
N ASN A 83 0.66 12.14 10.92
CA ASN A 83 0.01 11.21 10.01
C ASN A 83 0.81 9.95 9.71
N ASP A 84 1.40 9.35 10.74
CA ASP A 84 2.22 8.14 10.61
C ASP A 84 1.66 6.93 11.31
N ARG A 85 1.91 5.79 10.70
CA ARG A 85 1.68 4.50 11.32
C ARG A 85 2.86 4.17 12.21
N CYS A 86 2.56 3.80 13.44
CA CYS A 86 3.56 3.55 14.46
C CYS A 86 3.37 2.17 15.06
N LEU A 87 4.47 1.52 15.36
CA LEU A 87 4.52 0.33 16.18
C LEU A 87 5.33 0.65 17.42
N ILE A 88 4.71 0.51 18.59
CA ILE A 88 5.28 0.93 19.86
C ILE A 88 5.24 -0.26 20.81
N GLN A 89 6.31 -0.47 21.55
CA GLN A 89 6.30 -1.36 22.71
C GLN A 89 6.21 -0.52 23.98
N GLU A 90 5.16 -0.75 24.77
CA GLU A 90 4.96 -0.17 26.10
C GLU A 90 4.81 -1.28 27.12
N GLU A 91 5.76 -1.37 28.06
CA GLU A 91 5.77 -2.40 29.11
C GLU A 91 5.55 -3.81 28.53
N ASP A 92 4.40 -4.42 28.81
CA ASP A 92 4.04 -5.76 28.36
C ASP A 92 3.20 -5.79 27.08
N LYS A 93 2.94 -4.63 26.49
CA LYS A 93 2.00 -4.50 25.37
C LYS A 93 2.68 -3.99 24.11
N TRP A 94 2.17 -4.47 23.01
CA TRP A 94 2.53 -3.97 21.69
C TRP A 94 1.36 -3.18 21.13
N ILE A 95 1.62 -1.99 20.63
CA ILE A 95 0.58 -1.09 20.13
C ILE A 95 0.90 -0.74 18.68
N VAL A 96 -0.08 -0.92 17.80
CA VAL A 96 -0.05 -0.37 16.45
C VAL A 96 -1.09 0.73 16.39
N CYS A 97 -0.65 1.93 16.02
CA CYS A 97 -1.50 3.11 16.04
C CYS A 97 -1.13 4.08 14.93
N TYR A 98 -1.93 5.12 14.83
CA TYR A 98 -1.71 6.22 13.92
C TYR A 98 -1.34 7.46 14.74
N ALA A 99 -0.19 8.05 14.44
CA ALA A 99 0.26 9.26 15.13
C ALA A 99 -0.27 10.49 14.41
N ASP A 100 -1.09 11.25 15.11
CA ASP A 100 -1.54 12.57 14.70
C ASP A 100 -0.68 13.64 15.40
N SER A 101 -0.81 14.91 14.97
CA SER A 101 -0.05 16.04 15.49
C SER A 101 -0.14 16.24 17.03
N HIS A 102 -1.17 15.72 17.66
CA HIS A 102 -1.43 15.92 19.08
C HIS A 102 -1.67 14.65 19.90
N SER A 103 -1.91 13.53 19.24
CA SER A 103 -2.27 12.28 19.93
C SER A 103 -2.06 11.05 19.05
N PHE A 104 -2.04 9.90 19.70
CA PHE A 104 -2.16 8.61 19.02
C PHE A 104 -3.63 8.27 18.84
N THR A 105 -4.00 7.85 17.65
CA THR A 105 -5.36 7.43 17.30
C THR A 105 -5.34 6.05 16.67
N ASP A 106 -6.51 5.42 16.57
CA ASP A 106 -6.67 4.08 15.98
C ASP A 106 -5.72 3.06 16.61
N GLU A 107 -5.70 3.02 17.95
CA GLU A 107 -4.82 2.15 18.71
C GLU A 107 -5.31 0.70 18.70
N HIS A 108 -4.41 -0.21 18.33
CA HIS A 108 -4.61 -1.66 18.39
C HIS A 108 -3.57 -2.28 19.30
N TYR A 109 -4.02 -3.06 20.27
CA TYR A 109 -3.18 -3.64 21.33
C TYR A 109 -2.96 -5.12 21.07
N PHE A 110 -1.72 -5.57 21.23
CA PHE A 110 -1.32 -6.96 21.02
C PHE A 110 -0.50 -7.46 22.20
N GLN A 111 -0.61 -8.75 22.47
CA GLN A 111 0.14 -9.42 23.53
C GLN A 111 1.54 -9.83 23.08
N THR A 112 1.70 -10.12 21.80
CA THR A 112 2.96 -10.62 21.24
C THR A 112 3.52 -9.69 20.17
N GLU A 113 4.84 -9.70 20.06
CA GLU A 113 5.56 -8.99 19.03
C GLU A 113 5.15 -9.43 17.62
N GLN A 114 4.99 -10.73 17.42
CA GLN A 114 4.59 -11.29 16.13
C GLN A 114 3.24 -10.75 15.67
N GLU A 115 2.23 -10.78 16.53
CA GLU A 115 0.90 -10.27 16.21
C GLU A 115 0.95 -8.79 15.79
N ALA A 116 1.69 -7.99 16.54
CA ALA A 116 1.85 -6.57 16.27
C ALA A 116 2.59 -6.32 14.93
N CYS A 117 3.66 -7.04 14.69
CA CYS A 117 4.43 -6.92 13.45
C CYS A 117 3.61 -7.32 12.22
N GLU A 118 2.87 -8.42 12.31
CA GLU A 118 2.01 -8.87 11.21
C GLU A 118 0.86 -7.91 10.97
N PHE A 119 0.23 -7.40 12.02
CA PHE A 119 -0.81 -6.39 11.89
C PHE A 119 -0.27 -5.10 11.27
N PHE A 120 0.89 -4.63 11.71
CA PHE A 120 1.54 -3.44 11.13
C PHE A 120 1.83 -3.65 9.65
N PHE A 121 2.34 -4.80 9.29
CA PHE A 121 2.63 -5.17 7.91
C PHE A 121 1.37 -5.15 7.02
N HIS A 122 0.30 -5.80 7.46
CA HIS A 122 -0.98 -5.80 6.74
C HIS A 122 -1.55 -4.39 6.62
N TYR A 123 -1.52 -3.64 7.70
CA TYR A 123 -2.02 -2.28 7.74
C TYR A 123 -1.20 -1.34 6.84
N TYR A 124 0.11 -1.46 6.90
CA TYR A 124 1.03 -0.63 6.14
C TYR A 124 0.92 -0.83 4.63
N PHE A 125 0.86 -2.06 4.19
CA PHE A 125 0.75 -2.42 2.77
C PHE A 125 -0.70 -2.53 2.28
N SER A 126 -1.67 -2.27 3.12
CA SER A 126 -3.11 -2.36 2.79
C SER A 126 -3.53 -3.74 2.25
N LEU A 127 -3.04 -4.78 2.90
CA LEU A 127 -3.34 -6.17 2.54
C LEU A 127 -4.61 -6.70 3.22
#